data_531260590f6fdc1244f5efde59c29ca4
#
_entry.id   531260590f6fdc1244f5efde59c29ca4
#
_cell.length_a   1.000
_cell.length_b   1.000
_cell.length_c   1.000
_cell.angle_alpha   90.00
_cell.angle_beta   90.00
_cell.angle_gamma   90.00
#
_symmetry.space_group_name_H-M   'P 1'
#
loop_
_entity.id
_entity.type
_entity.pdbx_description
1 polymer ?
#
loop_
_entity_poly.entity_id
_entity_poly.type
_entity_poly.pdbx_seq_one_letter_code
_entity_poly.pdbx_strand_id
1 'polypeptide(L)'
;MKTNHTAPPPKRKADWGVTRLRELVEAYYDIQDVRVQTSNRVQNRASKEILEPKTANEISDLLAATLKPLESNLQTRIMKEVKDHVVWQGFLSKVYGIGPCLAGGIISWIGDIGRFETVSKLWRYFGLAVIDGHSERLKAGEKIHYNPKCKILAWKVGQSFVKVGKAYRGLYDNKIAFYKAKGGCGKEHEREGEEGKRVMKPCVETGHIHNMAIRAVVKIFFQHVWCSWREIKGLPVTDPYPIAKLGHATYYYWKDFLEKGKTIL
;
A
#
# COMPACT_ATOMS: atom_id res chain seq x y z
N MET A 1 -29.66 -30.95 -27.63
CA MET A 1 -28.86 -29.74 -27.38
C MET A 1 -27.46 -30.15 -26.99
N LYS A 2 -26.46 -29.93 -27.87
CA LYS A 2 -25.05 -30.25 -27.56
C LYS A 2 -24.44 -29.10 -26.78
N THR A 3 -24.06 -29.32 -25.51
CA THR A 3 -23.34 -28.36 -24.69
C THR A 3 -21.91 -28.23 -25.23
N ASN A 4 -21.60 -27.10 -25.84
CA ASN A 4 -20.24 -26.75 -26.22
C ASN A 4 -19.40 -26.55 -24.94
N HIS A 5 -18.68 -27.57 -24.52
CA HIS A 5 -17.59 -27.44 -23.57
C HIS A 5 -16.41 -26.76 -24.28
N THR A 6 -16.33 -25.42 -24.15
CA THR A 6 -15.10 -24.70 -24.48
C THR A 6 -14.01 -25.15 -23.53
N ALA A 7 -12.90 -25.64 -24.05
CA ALA A 7 -11.74 -26.01 -23.26
C ALA A 7 -11.29 -24.81 -22.38
N PRO A 8 -10.86 -25.04 -21.14
CA PRO A 8 -10.38 -23.98 -20.31
C PRO A 8 -9.19 -23.27 -21.00
N PRO A 9 -9.08 -21.92 -20.89
CA PRO A 9 -7.99 -21.19 -21.51
C PRO A 9 -6.65 -21.73 -21.04
N PRO A 10 -5.63 -21.77 -21.93
CA PRO A 10 -4.32 -22.31 -21.59
C PRO A 10 -3.75 -21.56 -20.38
N LYS A 11 -3.25 -22.31 -19.39
CA LYS A 11 -2.56 -21.73 -18.21
C LYS A 11 -1.42 -20.87 -18.72
N ARG A 12 -1.43 -19.56 -18.43
CA ARG A 12 -0.31 -18.67 -18.73
C ARG A 12 0.97 -19.27 -18.14
N LYS A 13 2.02 -19.38 -18.95
CA LYS A 13 3.35 -19.77 -18.45
C LYS A 13 3.70 -18.83 -17.31
N ALA A 14 4.12 -19.38 -16.17
CA ALA A 14 4.53 -18.58 -15.01
C ALA A 14 5.72 -17.69 -15.43
N ASP A 15 5.62 -16.39 -15.16
CA ASP A 15 6.77 -15.50 -15.23
C ASP A 15 7.61 -15.76 -13.98
N TRP A 16 8.65 -16.56 -14.15
CA TRP A 16 9.53 -16.97 -13.05
C TRP A 16 10.20 -15.77 -12.35
N GLY A 17 10.52 -14.69 -13.08
CA GLY A 17 11.13 -13.49 -12.50
C GLY A 17 10.16 -12.76 -11.57
N VAL A 18 8.94 -12.54 -12.04
CA VAL A 18 7.87 -11.89 -11.24
C VAL A 18 7.52 -12.73 -10.01
N THR A 19 7.44 -14.06 -10.16
CA THR A 19 7.15 -14.97 -9.04
C THR A 19 8.26 -14.94 -8.01
N ARG A 20 9.53 -15.04 -8.43
CA ARG A 20 10.69 -14.97 -7.56
C ARG A 20 10.75 -13.66 -6.78
N LEU A 21 10.54 -12.52 -7.43
CA LEU A 21 10.52 -11.22 -6.76
C LEU A 21 9.41 -11.16 -5.70
N ARG A 22 8.23 -11.73 -6.01
CA ARG A 22 7.12 -11.79 -5.06
C ARG A 22 7.47 -12.59 -3.82
N GLU A 23 8.04 -13.78 -3.98
CA GLU A 23 8.46 -14.62 -2.87
C GLU A 23 9.53 -13.94 -1.99
N LEU A 24 10.49 -13.23 -2.59
CA LEU A 24 11.47 -12.47 -1.83
C LEU A 24 10.84 -11.35 -1.00
N VAL A 25 9.84 -10.66 -1.56
CA VAL A 25 9.12 -9.58 -0.87
C VAL A 25 8.24 -10.16 0.24
N GLU A 26 7.55 -11.27 0.00
CA GLU A 26 6.75 -11.93 1.03
C GLU A 26 7.63 -12.43 2.17
N ALA A 27 8.72 -13.12 1.89
CA ALA A 27 9.67 -13.57 2.91
C ALA A 27 10.24 -12.41 3.74
N TYR A 28 10.56 -11.27 3.09
CA TYR A 28 10.99 -10.08 3.81
C TYR A 28 9.94 -9.59 4.82
N TYR A 29 8.68 -9.51 4.41
CA TYR A 29 7.61 -9.04 5.30
C TYR A 29 7.26 -10.05 6.38
N ASP A 30 7.29 -11.34 6.10
CA ASP A 30 7.03 -12.40 7.10
C ASP A 30 8.06 -12.35 8.23
N ILE A 31 9.35 -12.20 7.90
CA ILE A 31 10.43 -12.08 8.88
C ILE A 31 10.29 -10.78 9.68
N GLN A 32 10.02 -9.66 9.01
CA GLN A 32 9.79 -8.37 9.66
C GLN A 32 8.59 -8.44 10.61
N ASP A 33 7.49 -9.06 10.18
CA ASP A 33 6.27 -9.18 10.96
C ASP A 33 6.51 -10.05 12.22
N VAL A 34 7.24 -11.16 12.12
CA VAL A 34 7.64 -11.99 13.29
C VAL A 34 8.42 -11.14 14.30
N ARG A 35 9.43 -10.39 13.84
CA ARG A 35 10.24 -9.54 14.71
C ARG A 35 9.41 -8.46 15.38
N VAL A 36 8.64 -7.70 14.61
CA VAL A 36 7.87 -6.55 15.10
C VAL A 36 6.72 -6.99 16.01
N GLN A 37 5.95 -7.99 15.60
CA GLN A 37 4.81 -8.47 16.39
C GLN A 37 5.26 -9.08 17.71
N THR A 38 6.34 -9.87 17.72
CA THR A 38 6.86 -10.44 18.96
C THR A 38 7.41 -9.36 19.87
N SER A 39 8.20 -8.42 19.36
CA SER A 39 8.70 -7.28 20.14
C SER A 39 7.55 -6.47 20.76
N ASN A 40 6.54 -6.10 19.97
CA ASN A 40 5.38 -5.37 20.46
C ASN A 40 4.61 -6.17 21.55
N ARG A 41 4.46 -7.48 21.36
CA ARG A 41 3.77 -8.35 22.33
C ARG A 41 4.49 -8.41 23.67
N VAL A 42 5.82 -8.58 23.65
CA VAL A 42 6.58 -8.68 24.92
C VAL A 42 6.65 -7.34 25.63
N GLN A 43 6.80 -6.22 24.89
CA GLN A 43 6.76 -4.88 25.45
C GLN A 43 5.37 -4.53 26.04
N ASN A 44 4.29 -4.93 25.38
CA ASN A 44 2.94 -4.73 25.93
C ASN A 44 2.72 -5.54 27.21
N ARG A 45 3.28 -6.76 27.31
CA ARG A 45 3.23 -7.55 28.54
C ARG A 45 4.06 -6.92 29.65
N ALA A 46 5.21 -6.35 29.33
CA ALA A 46 6.04 -5.63 30.30
C ALA A 46 5.33 -4.37 30.83
N SER A 47 4.68 -3.61 29.95
CA SER A 47 3.91 -2.41 30.35
C SER A 47 2.70 -2.72 31.23
N LYS A 48 2.23 -3.97 31.24
CA LYS A 48 1.13 -4.47 32.10
C LYS A 48 1.63 -5.28 33.31
N GLU A 49 2.94 -5.22 33.61
CA GLU A 49 3.56 -5.94 34.72
C GLU A 49 3.39 -7.48 34.66
N ILE A 50 3.09 -8.03 33.45
CA ILE A 50 2.97 -9.49 33.24
C ILE A 50 4.32 -10.12 32.93
N LEU A 51 5.27 -9.34 32.42
CA LEU A 51 6.63 -9.76 32.04
C LEU A 51 7.62 -8.72 32.59
N GLU A 52 8.74 -9.19 33.12
CA GLU A 52 9.82 -8.31 33.56
C GLU A 52 10.34 -7.47 32.36
N PRO A 53 10.48 -6.13 32.51
CA PRO A 53 10.96 -5.25 31.44
C PRO A 53 12.33 -5.66 30.88
N LYS A 54 13.23 -6.15 31.73
CA LYS A 54 14.55 -6.65 31.31
C LYS A 54 14.41 -7.83 30.36
N THR A 55 13.59 -8.83 30.69
CA THR A 55 13.31 -9.99 29.86
C THR A 55 12.65 -9.58 28.53
N ALA A 56 11.74 -8.60 28.54
CA ALA A 56 11.12 -8.08 27.32
C ALA A 56 12.16 -7.44 26.37
N ASN A 57 13.11 -6.69 26.92
CA ASN A 57 14.21 -6.10 26.15
C ASN A 57 15.15 -7.17 25.60
N GLU A 58 15.57 -8.13 26.42
CA GLU A 58 16.43 -9.23 25.99
C GLU A 58 15.83 -10.01 24.80
N ILE A 59 14.54 -10.33 24.86
CA ILE A 59 13.85 -10.99 23.74
C ILE A 59 13.81 -10.09 22.50
N SER A 60 13.50 -8.79 22.67
CA SER A 60 13.45 -7.84 21.55
C SER A 60 14.81 -7.66 20.89
N ASP A 61 15.87 -7.59 21.69
CA ASP A 61 17.26 -7.43 21.22
C ASP A 61 17.75 -8.68 20.50
N LEU A 62 17.46 -9.87 21.05
CA LEU A 62 17.75 -11.14 20.39
C LEU A 62 17.11 -11.24 19.02
N LEU A 63 15.82 -10.91 18.91
CA LEU A 63 15.10 -10.90 17.62
C LEU A 63 15.68 -9.86 16.66
N ALA A 64 16.03 -8.69 17.17
CA ALA A 64 16.64 -7.65 16.34
C ALA A 64 18.01 -8.10 15.82
N ALA A 65 18.88 -8.66 16.67
CA ALA A 65 20.20 -9.14 16.29
C ALA A 65 20.14 -10.28 15.27
N THR A 66 19.12 -11.15 15.37
CA THR A 66 19.00 -12.33 14.49
C THR A 66 18.29 -12.02 13.19
N LEU A 67 17.18 -11.30 13.22
CA LEU A 67 16.29 -11.14 12.06
C LEU A 67 16.62 -9.91 11.20
N LYS A 68 17.15 -8.81 11.76
CA LYS A 68 17.52 -7.62 10.95
C LYS A 68 18.59 -7.90 9.90
N PRO A 69 19.66 -8.68 10.16
CA PRO A 69 20.61 -9.04 9.10
C PRO A 69 19.95 -9.82 7.96
N LEU A 70 19.01 -10.70 8.28
CA LEU A 70 18.26 -11.46 7.27
C LEU A 70 17.32 -10.55 6.47
N GLU A 71 16.58 -9.62 7.13
CA GLU A 71 15.80 -8.58 6.46
C GLU A 71 16.67 -7.77 5.50
N SER A 72 17.86 -7.33 5.93
CA SER A 72 18.80 -6.57 5.10
C SER A 72 19.32 -7.36 3.89
N ASN A 73 19.60 -8.65 4.08
CA ASN A 73 20.00 -9.53 2.97
C ASN A 73 18.87 -9.68 1.94
N LEU A 74 17.64 -9.92 2.39
CA LEU A 74 16.47 -9.99 1.51
C LEU A 74 16.23 -8.67 0.78
N GLN A 75 16.36 -7.52 1.46
CA GLN A 75 16.25 -6.20 0.83
C GLN A 75 17.28 -6.00 -0.27
N THR A 76 18.52 -6.43 -0.05
CA THR A 76 19.59 -6.38 -1.06
C THR A 76 19.26 -7.26 -2.27
N ARG A 77 18.71 -8.45 -2.05
CA ARG A 77 18.26 -9.34 -3.14
C ARG A 77 17.10 -8.74 -3.92
N ILE A 78 16.10 -8.18 -3.22
CA ILE A 78 14.99 -7.47 -3.85
C ILE A 78 15.50 -6.30 -4.69
N MET A 79 16.47 -5.52 -4.17
CA MET A 79 17.07 -4.41 -4.93
C MET A 79 17.71 -4.89 -6.22
N LYS A 80 18.42 -6.03 -6.22
CA LYS A 80 18.99 -6.62 -7.44
C LYS A 80 17.94 -6.98 -8.49
N GLU A 81 16.75 -7.41 -8.06
CA GLU A 81 15.66 -7.76 -8.98
C GLU A 81 14.94 -6.51 -9.53
N VAL A 82 14.83 -5.43 -8.75
CA VAL A 82 14.05 -4.24 -9.15
C VAL A 82 14.87 -3.18 -9.88
N LYS A 83 16.20 -3.11 -9.68
CA LYS A 83 17.05 -2.00 -10.15
C LYS A 83 16.99 -1.75 -11.66
N ASP A 84 16.83 -2.81 -12.45
CA ASP A 84 16.81 -2.77 -13.91
C ASP A 84 15.37 -2.69 -14.47
N HIS A 85 14.35 -2.68 -13.59
CA HIS A 85 12.97 -2.60 -14.02
C HIS A 85 12.59 -1.19 -14.46
N VAL A 86 11.95 -1.06 -15.62
CA VAL A 86 11.65 0.24 -16.27
C VAL A 86 10.89 1.22 -15.37
N VAL A 87 9.88 0.75 -14.60
CA VAL A 87 9.14 1.63 -13.71
C VAL A 87 9.94 2.03 -12.46
N TRP A 88 10.89 1.19 -12.01
CA TRP A 88 11.82 1.57 -10.96
C TRP A 88 12.68 2.73 -11.41
N GLN A 89 13.36 2.59 -12.54
CA GLN A 89 14.26 3.61 -13.09
C GLN A 89 13.52 4.89 -13.46
N GLY A 90 12.36 4.77 -14.10
CA GLY A 90 11.59 5.91 -14.59
C GLY A 90 10.81 6.65 -13.52
N PHE A 91 10.35 5.98 -12.48
CA PHE A 91 9.43 6.57 -11.50
C PHE A 91 9.73 6.17 -10.05
N LEU A 92 9.61 4.89 -9.66
CA LEU A 92 9.56 4.49 -8.24
C LEU A 92 10.81 4.88 -7.45
N SER A 93 12.02 4.79 -8.07
CA SER A 93 13.27 5.17 -7.42
C SER A 93 13.37 6.66 -7.08
N LYS A 94 12.56 7.50 -7.74
CA LYS A 94 12.55 8.96 -7.57
C LYS A 94 11.48 9.43 -6.57
N VAL A 95 10.70 8.50 -6.01
CA VAL A 95 9.64 8.82 -5.05
C VAL A 95 10.12 8.56 -3.63
N TYR A 96 10.13 9.62 -2.80
CA TYR A 96 10.45 9.46 -1.38
C TYR A 96 9.44 8.56 -0.67
N GLY A 97 9.96 7.67 0.18
CA GLY A 97 9.15 6.68 0.86
C GLY A 97 8.97 5.36 0.10
N ILE A 98 9.37 5.29 -1.17
CA ILE A 98 9.37 4.03 -1.93
C ILE A 98 10.79 3.46 -1.97
N GLY A 99 11.02 2.48 -1.12
CA GLY A 99 12.24 1.68 -1.12
C GLY A 99 12.09 0.38 -1.91
N PRO A 100 13.18 -0.43 -2.01
CA PRO A 100 13.18 -1.66 -2.82
C PRO A 100 12.06 -2.64 -2.48
N CYS A 101 11.74 -2.83 -1.19
CA CYS A 101 10.70 -3.78 -0.77
C CYS A 101 9.30 -3.34 -1.21
N LEU A 102 8.96 -2.04 -1.07
CA LEU A 102 7.68 -1.53 -1.55
C LEU A 102 7.61 -1.56 -3.07
N ALA A 103 8.69 -1.15 -3.76
CA ALA A 103 8.76 -1.21 -5.22
C ALA A 103 8.68 -2.66 -5.74
N GLY A 104 9.41 -3.58 -5.13
CA GLY A 104 9.35 -5.01 -5.46
C GLY A 104 7.95 -5.58 -5.30
N GLY A 105 7.26 -5.22 -4.22
CA GLY A 105 5.86 -5.59 -4.02
C GLY A 105 4.95 -5.02 -5.14
N ILE A 106 5.07 -3.73 -5.46
CA ILE A 106 4.28 -3.09 -6.52
C ILE A 106 4.52 -3.79 -7.86
N ILE A 107 5.80 -3.96 -8.24
CA ILE A 107 6.19 -4.59 -9.51
C ILE A 107 5.70 -6.02 -9.59
N SER A 108 5.94 -6.83 -8.56
CA SER A 108 5.61 -8.26 -8.58
C SER A 108 4.11 -8.54 -8.54
N TRP A 109 3.31 -7.71 -7.86
CA TRP A 109 1.85 -7.87 -7.86
C TRP A 109 1.18 -7.32 -9.11
N ILE A 110 1.71 -6.26 -9.72
CA ILE A 110 1.22 -5.76 -11.01
C ILE A 110 1.64 -6.71 -12.13
N GLY A 111 2.90 -7.16 -12.15
CA GLY A 111 3.48 -7.98 -13.19
C GLY A 111 3.55 -7.25 -14.53
N ASP A 112 2.46 -7.25 -15.27
CA ASP A 112 2.31 -6.46 -16.49
C ASP A 112 1.25 -5.37 -16.34
N ILE A 113 1.67 -4.10 -16.54
CA ILE A 113 0.77 -2.94 -16.47
C ILE A 113 -0.27 -2.93 -17.59
N GLY A 114 0.04 -3.59 -18.71
CA GLY A 114 -0.87 -3.70 -19.87
C GLY A 114 -2.19 -4.37 -19.53
N ARG A 115 -2.22 -5.27 -18.55
CA ARG A 115 -3.45 -5.94 -18.09
C ARG A 115 -4.46 -5.01 -17.42
N PHE A 116 -4.02 -3.81 -17.02
CA PHE A 116 -4.87 -2.78 -16.42
C PHE A 116 -5.12 -1.67 -17.44
N GLU A 117 -6.11 -1.85 -18.30
CA GLU A 117 -6.47 -0.89 -19.37
C GLU A 117 -6.83 0.51 -18.83
N THR A 118 -7.36 0.56 -17.60
CA THR A 118 -7.70 1.81 -16.90
C THR A 118 -7.13 1.81 -15.48
N VAL A 119 -6.86 2.99 -14.95
CA VAL A 119 -6.43 3.13 -13.56
C VAL A 119 -7.46 2.61 -12.57
N SER A 120 -8.75 2.66 -12.91
CA SER A 120 -9.84 2.13 -12.06
C SER A 120 -9.73 0.62 -11.87
N LYS A 121 -9.29 -0.14 -12.90
CA LYS A 121 -9.01 -1.58 -12.77
C LYS A 121 -7.85 -1.83 -11.80
N LEU A 122 -6.79 -1.02 -11.85
CA LEU A 122 -5.67 -1.10 -10.90
C LEU A 122 -6.12 -0.75 -9.47
N TRP A 123 -6.89 0.33 -9.28
CA TRP A 123 -7.44 0.70 -7.97
C TRP A 123 -8.30 -0.41 -7.38
N ARG A 124 -9.17 -1.04 -8.20
CA ARG A 124 -9.99 -2.18 -7.74
C ARG A 124 -9.12 -3.34 -7.29
N TYR A 125 -8.09 -3.69 -8.06
CA TYR A 125 -7.16 -4.77 -7.73
C TYR A 125 -6.42 -4.53 -6.39
N PHE A 126 -6.05 -3.27 -6.10
CA PHE A 126 -5.41 -2.86 -4.84
C PHE A 126 -6.41 -2.56 -3.69
N GLY A 127 -7.69 -2.85 -3.85
CA GLY A 127 -8.71 -2.60 -2.83
C GLY A 127 -8.94 -1.13 -2.52
N LEU A 128 -8.66 -0.24 -3.48
CA LEU A 128 -8.81 1.21 -3.36
C LEU A 128 -10.12 1.71 -3.98
N ALA A 129 -10.88 0.85 -4.66
CA ALA A 129 -12.18 1.22 -5.20
C ALA A 129 -13.17 1.56 -4.07
N VAL A 130 -14.08 2.47 -4.39
CA VAL A 130 -15.25 2.80 -3.56
C VAL A 130 -16.46 2.37 -4.36
N ILE A 131 -17.30 1.52 -3.76
CA ILE A 131 -18.53 1.00 -4.33
C ILE A 131 -19.65 1.44 -3.39
N ASP A 132 -20.66 2.11 -3.91
CA ASP A 132 -21.79 2.64 -3.13
C ASP A 132 -21.38 3.45 -1.88
N GLY A 133 -20.37 4.31 -2.05
CA GLY A 133 -19.84 5.14 -0.97
C GLY A 133 -18.95 4.41 0.05
N HIS A 134 -18.74 3.11 -0.10
CA HIS A 134 -17.99 2.28 0.84
C HIS A 134 -16.78 1.59 0.20
N SER A 135 -15.77 1.39 1.01
CA SER A 135 -14.63 0.54 0.70
C SER A 135 -15.02 -0.91 0.90
N GLU A 136 -14.78 -1.74 -0.11
CA GLU A 136 -14.99 -3.19 0.00
C GLU A 136 -14.21 -3.76 1.18
N ARG A 137 -14.88 -4.57 2.01
CA ARG A 137 -14.30 -5.25 3.17
C ARG A 137 -14.50 -6.74 3.04
N LEU A 138 -13.54 -7.50 3.57
CA LEU A 138 -13.69 -8.95 3.70
C LEU A 138 -14.78 -9.24 4.73
N LYS A 139 -15.80 -9.99 4.33
CA LYS A 139 -16.85 -10.52 5.20
C LYS A 139 -16.94 -12.03 5.01
N ALA A 140 -17.27 -12.74 6.07
CA ALA A 140 -17.46 -14.19 6.01
C ALA A 140 -18.53 -14.56 4.97
N GLY A 141 -18.20 -15.49 4.07
CA GLY A 141 -19.11 -15.96 3.01
C GLY A 141 -19.22 -15.06 1.78
N GLU A 142 -18.64 -13.84 1.78
CA GLU A 142 -18.66 -12.95 0.63
C GLU A 142 -17.37 -13.04 -0.21
N LYS A 143 -17.51 -12.99 -1.54
CA LYS A 143 -16.36 -12.85 -2.45
C LYS A 143 -15.88 -11.40 -2.45
N ILE A 144 -14.57 -11.22 -2.32
CA ILE A 144 -13.91 -9.93 -2.54
C ILE A 144 -13.38 -9.82 -3.96
N HIS A 145 -13.38 -8.58 -4.49
CA HIS A 145 -12.93 -8.28 -5.86
C HIS A 145 -11.55 -7.63 -5.90
N TYR A 146 -10.82 -7.66 -4.80
CA TYR A 146 -9.46 -7.14 -4.69
C TYR A 146 -8.50 -8.20 -4.15
N ASN A 147 -7.20 -7.97 -4.34
CA ASN A 147 -6.17 -8.80 -3.72
C ASN A 147 -5.86 -8.29 -2.31
N PRO A 148 -6.07 -9.09 -1.23
CA PRO A 148 -5.81 -8.67 0.15
C PRO A 148 -4.36 -8.24 0.40
N LYS A 149 -3.38 -8.94 -0.18
CA LYS A 149 -1.95 -8.61 -0.05
C LYS A 149 -1.64 -7.26 -0.72
N CYS A 150 -2.25 -6.99 -1.89
CA CYS A 150 -2.14 -5.68 -2.55
C CYS A 150 -2.75 -4.56 -1.71
N LYS A 151 -3.86 -4.79 -1.03
CA LYS A 151 -4.49 -3.81 -0.14
C LYS A 151 -3.59 -3.50 1.07
N ILE A 152 -2.95 -4.52 1.66
CA ILE A 152 -1.96 -4.34 2.73
C ILE A 152 -0.73 -3.57 2.22
N LEU A 153 -0.22 -3.91 1.03
CA LEU A 153 0.88 -3.18 0.40
C LEU A 153 0.53 -1.70 0.17
N ALA A 154 -0.66 -1.42 -0.34
CA ALA A 154 -1.16 -0.06 -0.51
C ALA A 154 -1.19 0.71 0.81
N TRP A 155 -1.60 0.07 1.91
CA TRP A 155 -1.54 0.66 3.25
C TRP A 155 -0.09 0.93 3.70
N LYS A 156 0.83 -0.03 3.52
CA LYS A 156 2.27 0.15 3.83
C LYS A 156 2.86 1.33 3.06
N VAL A 157 2.52 1.50 1.79
CA VAL A 157 2.91 2.67 0.97
C VAL A 157 2.40 3.98 1.59
N GLY A 158 1.14 4.05 1.95
CA GLY A 158 0.55 5.24 2.58
C GLY A 158 1.22 5.59 3.90
N GLN A 159 1.48 4.61 4.76
CA GLN A 159 2.21 4.80 6.02
C GLN A 159 3.65 5.30 5.78
N SER A 160 4.32 4.81 4.74
CA SER A 160 5.64 5.29 4.38
C SER A 160 5.63 6.77 4.01
N PHE A 161 4.67 7.22 3.22
CA PHE A 161 4.53 8.64 2.86
C PHE A 161 4.29 9.55 4.06
N VAL A 162 3.47 9.11 5.01
CA VAL A 162 3.23 9.87 6.26
C VAL A 162 4.51 10.01 7.08
N LYS A 163 5.35 8.96 7.12
CA LYS A 163 6.60 8.93 7.93
C LYS A 163 7.74 9.72 7.30
N VAL A 164 7.90 9.64 5.99
CA VAL A 164 9.09 10.15 5.29
C VAL A 164 8.99 11.63 4.93
N GLY A 165 7.79 12.17 4.77
CA GLY A 165 7.59 13.55 4.35
C GLY A 165 7.56 13.72 2.82
N LYS A 166 7.90 14.96 2.34
CA LYS A 166 7.97 15.33 0.91
C LYS A 166 6.60 15.41 0.20
N ALA A 167 6.58 15.31 -1.14
CA ALA A 167 5.40 15.63 -1.97
C ALA A 167 4.12 14.86 -1.57
N TYR A 168 4.20 13.53 -1.38
CA TYR A 168 3.03 12.75 -0.97
C TYR A 168 2.60 13.00 0.47
N ARG A 169 3.52 13.40 1.36
CA ARG A 169 3.17 13.86 2.71
C ARG A 169 2.43 15.20 2.65
N GLY A 170 2.89 16.17 1.85
CA GLY A 170 2.19 17.43 1.65
C GLY A 170 0.76 17.21 1.12
N LEU A 171 0.59 16.27 0.18
CA LEU A 171 -0.73 15.88 -0.29
C LEU A 171 -1.59 15.26 0.83
N TYR A 172 -1.01 14.44 1.70
CA TYR A 172 -1.70 13.89 2.86
C TYR A 172 -2.15 14.99 3.83
N ASP A 173 -1.28 15.94 4.16
CA ASP A 173 -1.60 17.05 5.07
C ASP A 173 -2.74 17.91 4.49
N ASN A 174 -2.71 18.20 3.19
CA ASN A 174 -3.80 18.90 2.49
C ASN A 174 -5.13 18.11 2.53
N LYS A 175 -5.09 16.77 2.40
CA LYS A 175 -6.28 15.93 2.51
C LYS A 175 -6.82 15.88 3.94
N ILE A 176 -5.96 15.86 4.96
CA ILE A 176 -6.39 15.98 6.36
C ILE A 176 -7.12 17.31 6.59
N ALA A 177 -6.53 18.43 6.15
CA ALA A 177 -7.14 19.76 6.28
C ALA A 177 -8.51 19.82 5.57
N PHE A 178 -8.56 19.34 4.33
CA PHE A 178 -9.81 19.28 3.55
C PHE A 178 -10.89 18.44 4.23
N TYR A 179 -10.57 17.23 4.72
CA TYR A 179 -11.56 16.38 5.38
C TYR A 179 -12.00 16.95 6.74
N LYS A 180 -11.11 17.60 7.48
CA LYS A 180 -11.48 18.31 8.72
C LYS A 180 -12.46 19.45 8.43
N ALA A 181 -12.15 20.29 7.44
CA ALA A 181 -13.02 21.41 7.07
C ALA A 181 -14.40 20.95 6.58
N LYS A 182 -14.49 19.77 5.93
CA LYS A 182 -15.75 19.19 5.44
C LYS A 182 -16.55 18.44 6.53
N GLY A 183 -16.07 18.33 7.76
CA GLY A 183 -16.74 17.53 8.80
C GLY A 183 -16.49 16.01 8.67
N GLY A 184 -15.43 15.60 7.99
CA GLY A 184 -15.07 14.20 7.78
C GLY A 184 -16.00 13.49 6.79
N CYS A 185 -16.51 12.30 7.15
CA CYS A 185 -17.47 11.53 6.35
C CYS A 185 -18.92 11.85 6.66
N GLY A 186 -19.18 12.81 7.57
CA GLY A 186 -20.53 13.19 8.01
C GLY A 186 -21.21 12.18 8.95
N LYS A 187 -20.47 11.17 9.45
CA LYS A 187 -21.00 10.15 10.36
C LYS A 187 -20.21 10.15 11.67
N GLU A 188 -20.85 9.70 12.73
CA GLU A 188 -20.19 9.37 13.98
C GLU A 188 -19.56 7.98 13.91
N HIS A 189 -18.51 7.76 14.68
CA HIS A 189 -17.80 6.50 14.78
C HIS A 189 -17.64 6.08 16.25
N GLU A 190 -17.93 4.81 16.51
CA GLU A 190 -17.69 4.21 17.81
C GLU A 190 -16.20 4.17 18.14
N ARG A 191 -15.83 4.65 19.31
CA ARG A 191 -14.47 4.68 19.83
C ARG A 191 -14.44 4.30 21.30
N GLU A 192 -13.29 3.81 21.73
CA GLU A 192 -13.01 3.61 23.14
C GLU A 192 -12.85 4.98 23.81
N GLY A 193 -13.70 5.25 24.80
CA GLY A 193 -13.65 6.43 25.65
C GLY A 193 -12.87 6.17 26.95
N GLU A 194 -13.02 7.05 27.90
CA GLU A 194 -12.46 6.88 29.24
C GLU A 194 -13.04 5.63 29.91
N GLU A 195 -12.23 4.95 30.71
CA GLU A 195 -12.58 3.69 31.40
C GLU A 195 -12.98 2.51 30.49
N GLY A 196 -12.55 2.51 29.21
CA GLY A 196 -12.86 1.43 28.26
C GLY A 196 -14.31 1.40 27.76
N LYS A 197 -15.14 2.39 28.10
CA LYS A 197 -16.51 2.51 27.60
C LYS A 197 -16.50 2.92 26.11
N ARG A 198 -17.36 2.33 25.32
CA ARG A 198 -17.53 2.73 23.92
C ARG A 198 -18.40 3.95 23.81
N VAL A 199 -17.91 4.96 23.10
CA VAL A 199 -18.61 6.23 22.86
C VAL A 199 -18.64 6.55 21.37
N MET A 200 -19.72 7.21 20.95
CA MET A 200 -19.85 7.74 19.59
C MET A 200 -19.18 9.10 19.52
N LYS A 201 -18.28 9.29 18.53
CA LYS A 201 -17.60 10.56 18.29
C LYS A 201 -17.74 11.00 16.84
N PRO A 202 -17.82 12.31 16.57
CA PRO A 202 -17.77 12.84 15.21
C PRO A 202 -16.54 12.34 14.46
N CYS A 203 -16.67 12.11 13.15
CA CYS A 203 -15.58 11.61 12.31
C CYS A 203 -14.28 12.42 12.48
N VAL A 204 -14.40 13.74 12.64
CA VAL A 204 -13.26 14.66 12.79
C VAL A 204 -12.42 14.40 14.04
N GLU A 205 -13.01 13.82 15.07
CA GLU A 205 -12.35 13.48 16.34
C GLU A 205 -11.76 12.07 16.35
N THR A 206 -11.79 11.39 15.21
CA THR A 206 -11.39 9.99 15.13
C THR A 206 -10.25 9.78 14.14
N GLY A 207 -9.54 8.66 14.27
CA GLY A 207 -8.55 8.22 13.28
C GLY A 207 -9.12 7.90 11.89
N HIS A 208 -10.44 8.01 11.69
CA HIS A 208 -11.06 7.77 10.39
C HIS A 208 -10.61 8.78 9.33
N ILE A 209 -10.43 10.06 9.70
CA ILE A 209 -9.89 11.09 8.80
C ILE A 209 -8.48 10.71 8.29
N HIS A 210 -7.62 10.21 9.17
CA HIS A 210 -6.29 9.71 8.80
C HIS A 210 -6.40 8.61 7.72
N ASN A 211 -7.28 7.64 7.93
CA ASN A 211 -7.49 6.56 6.97
C ASN A 211 -8.07 7.05 5.64
N MET A 212 -8.97 8.03 5.66
CA MET A 212 -9.50 8.68 4.45
C MET A 212 -8.39 9.39 3.67
N ALA A 213 -7.55 10.17 4.36
CA ALA A 213 -6.45 10.91 3.75
C ALA A 213 -5.40 9.96 3.16
N ILE A 214 -4.95 8.94 3.89
CA ILE A 214 -4.04 7.91 3.37
C ILE A 214 -4.61 7.28 2.10
N ARG A 215 -5.87 6.87 2.12
CA ARG A 215 -6.50 6.24 0.95
C ARG A 215 -6.51 7.17 -0.26
N ALA A 216 -6.82 8.46 -0.07
CA ALA A 216 -6.83 9.43 -1.16
C ALA A 216 -5.43 9.59 -1.77
N VAL A 217 -4.40 9.71 -0.94
CA VAL A 217 -3.00 9.83 -1.38
C VAL A 217 -2.53 8.58 -2.12
N VAL A 218 -2.82 7.40 -1.57
CA VAL A 218 -2.43 6.12 -2.17
C VAL A 218 -3.13 5.90 -3.52
N LYS A 219 -4.39 6.33 -3.68
CA LYS A 219 -5.08 6.31 -4.98
C LYS A 219 -4.33 7.15 -6.02
N ILE A 220 -3.92 8.37 -5.65
CA ILE A 220 -3.16 9.25 -6.54
C ILE A 220 -1.79 8.63 -6.86
N PHE A 221 -1.10 8.07 -5.87
CA PHE A 221 0.16 7.38 -6.11
C PHE A 221 0.02 6.21 -7.09
N PHE A 222 -0.98 5.34 -6.93
CA PHE A 222 -1.20 4.24 -7.88
C PHE A 222 -1.67 4.71 -9.26
N GLN A 223 -2.33 5.87 -9.35
CA GLN A 223 -2.54 6.55 -10.63
C GLN A 223 -1.20 6.94 -11.27
N HIS A 224 -0.28 7.52 -10.50
CA HIS A 224 1.05 7.88 -11.00
C HIS A 224 1.86 6.65 -11.42
N VAL A 225 1.80 5.55 -10.67
CA VAL A 225 2.40 4.25 -11.08
C VAL A 225 1.82 3.79 -12.41
N TRP A 226 0.48 3.84 -12.57
CA TRP A 226 -0.20 3.40 -13.78
C TRP A 226 0.17 4.27 -14.98
N CYS A 227 0.10 5.60 -14.84
CA CYS A 227 0.43 6.55 -15.90
C CYS A 227 1.90 6.42 -16.32
N SER A 228 2.82 6.54 -15.35
CA SER A 228 4.26 6.51 -15.63
C SER A 228 4.70 5.20 -16.28
N TRP A 229 4.24 4.05 -15.75
CA TRP A 229 4.63 2.76 -16.29
C TRP A 229 4.06 2.51 -17.70
N ARG A 230 2.81 2.95 -17.96
CA ARG A 230 2.23 2.87 -19.32
C ARG A 230 2.93 3.80 -20.29
N GLU A 231 3.20 5.05 -19.92
CA GLU A 231 3.96 5.99 -20.75
C GLU A 231 5.36 5.43 -21.10
N ILE A 232 6.10 4.89 -20.12
CA ILE A 232 7.41 4.27 -20.35
C ILE A 232 7.33 3.09 -21.33
N LYS A 233 6.23 2.32 -21.30
CA LYS A 233 5.99 1.19 -22.21
C LYS A 233 5.36 1.60 -23.55
N GLY A 234 5.08 2.87 -23.80
CA GLY A 234 4.39 3.35 -25.01
C GLY A 234 2.93 2.89 -25.10
N LEU A 235 2.30 2.56 -23.97
CA LEU A 235 0.90 2.16 -23.90
C LEU A 235 -0.03 3.37 -23.75
N PRO A 236 -1.26 3.33 -24.29
CA PRO A 236 -2.22 4.43 -24.15
C PRO A 236 -2.50 4.77 -22.68
N VAL A 237 -2.49 6.05 -22.35
CA VAL A 237 -2.87 6.60 -21.05
C VAL A 237 -4.18 7.35 -21.20
N THR A 238 -5.17 7.02 -20.39
CA THR A 238 -6.49 7.66 -20.36
C THR A 238 -6.65 8.43 -19.06
N ASP A 239 -7.44 9.49 -19.07
CA ASP A 239 -7.76 10.23 -17.86
C ASP A 239 -8.43 9.34 -16.82
N PRO A 240 -8.10 9.54 -15.54
CA PRO A 240 -8.78 8.85 -14.44
C PRO A 240 -10.28 9.15 -14.46
N TYR A 241 -11.09 8.14 -14.12
CA TYR A 241 -12.55 8.26 -14.09
C TYR A 241 -13.07 9.51 -13.37
N PRO A 242 -12.52 9.97 -12.22
CA PRO A 242 -12.96 11.19 -11.58
C PRO A 242 -12.78 12.45 -12.44
N ILE A 243 -11.74 12.51 -13.27
CA ILE A 243 -11.51 13.62 -14.22
C ILE A 243 -12.43 13.44 -15.43
N ALA A 244 -12.37 12.26 -16.06
CA ALA A 244 -13.06 12.01 -17.32
C ALA A 244 -14.59 12.03 -17.22
N LYS A 245 -15.17 11.68 -16.07
CA LYS A 245 -16.63 11.45 -15.89
C LYS A 245 -17.27 12.21 -14.72
N LEU A 246 -16.53 12.62 -13.71
CA LEU A 246 -17.07 13.28 -12.52
C LEU A 246 -16.71 14.76 -12.43
N GLY A 247 -16.09 15.33 -13.46
CA GLY A 247 -15.78 16.77 -13.52
C GLY A 247 -14.79 17.27 -12.45
N HIS A 248 -13.96 16.40 -11.91
CA HIS A 248 -12.92 16.83 -10.97
C HIS A 248 -11.90 17.70 -11.70
N ALA A 249 -11.73 18.94 -11.27
CA ALA A 249 -10.83 19.89 -11.92
C ALA A 249 -9.34 19.67 -11.60
N THR A 250 -9.02 18.99 -10.47
CA THR A 250 -7.64 18.85 -10.04
C THR A 250 -7.04 17.54 -10.55
N TYR A 251 -6.11 17.66 -11.50
CA TYR A 251 -5.27 16.57 -11.97
C TYR A 251 -3.89 16.67 -11.33
N TYR A 252 -3.42 15.60 -10.71
CA TYR A 252 -2.06 15.50 -10.20
C TYR A 252 -1.21 14.76 -11.22
N TYR A 253 -0.26 15.46 -11.83
CA TYR A 253 0.62 14.87 -12.82
C TYR A 253 1.81 14.19 -12.14
N TRP A 254 2.13 12.97 -12.53
CA TRP A 254 3.14 12.16 -11.83
C TRP A 254 4.55 12.78 -11.84
N LYS A 255 4.89 13.56 -12.90
CA LYS A 255 6.19 14.24 -13.00
C LYS A 255 6.38 15.35 -11.97
N ASP A 256 5.29 15.94 -11.47
CA ASP A 256 5.34 16.97 -10.44
C ASP A 256 5.68 16.40 -9.05
N PHE A 257 5.57 15.07 -8.91
CA PHE A 257 5.87 14.33 -7.68
C PHE A 257 7.26 13.70 -7.68
N LEU A 258 8.06 13.93 -8.72
CA LEU A 258 9.44 13.48 -8.78
C LEU A 258 10.33 14.43 -7.96
N GLU A 259 11.06 13.87 -7.04
CA GLU A 259 12.00 14.62 -6.22
C GLU A 259 13.35 14.75 -6.97
N LYS A 260 13.75 16.00 -7.23
CA LYS A 260 15.04 16.29 -7.85
C LYS A 260 16.17 15.83 -6.94
N GLY A 261 17.11 15.09 -7.51
CA GLY A 261 18.33 14.66 -6.81
C GLY A 261 18.22 13.39 -5.97
N LYS A 262 17.06 12.72 -5.92
CA LYS A 262 16.97 11.40 -5.30
C LYS A 262 17.47 10.34 -6.28
N THR A 263 18.72 9.89 -6.09
CA THR A 263 19.23 8.65 -6.66
C THR A 263 19.40 7.67 -5.50
N ILE A 264 18.67 6.58 -5.52
CA ILE A 264 18.93 5.45 -4.60
C ILE A 264 20.01 4.60 -5.29
N LEU A 265 21.23 4.72 -4.77
CA LEU A 265 22.35 3.86 -5.12
C LEU A 265 22.13 2.44 -4.61
#